data_f11620126458b6ce45dffabf3fa41e15
#
_entry.id   f11620126458b6ce45dffabf3fa41e15
#
_cell.length_a   1.000
_cell.length_b   1.000
_cell.length_c   1.000
_cell.angle_alpha   90.00
_cell.angle_beta   90.00
_cell.angle_gamma   90.00
#
_symmetry.space_group_name_H-M   'P 1'
#
loop_
_entity.id
_entity.type
_entity.pdbx_description
1 polymer ?
#
loop_
_entity_poly.entity_id
_entity_poly.type
_entity_poly.pdbx_seq_one_letter_code
_entity_poly.pdbx_strand_id
1 'polypeptide(L)'
;LLTGNQIGCFLAHYRISTLVRQGVLTSQNAGRACLIKTFVTTELQAAIANKFGLKVVNTLTGFKYIGEKLREYEEQLMSTAPPGAEYGALQPHEKRAAHLGRGCFFVFGGEESYGYLGTDDVRDKDANASALMFAEAMAGARAQGISVSDYLDKIYSIFGFYWEKLGQIVLEGAEGSAKISRLLESYMSKPPVAIGEIKVERCENFAKDTL
;
A
#
# COMPACT_ATOMS: atom_id res chain seq x y z
N LEU A 1 18.28 0.21 -11.35
CA LEU A 1 17.09 -0.65 -11.21
C LEU A 1 16.31 -0.20 -9.97
N LEU A 2 15.01 0.03 -10.11
CA LEU A 2 14.16 0.43 -8.98
C LEU A 2 13.67 -0.82 -8.23
N THR A 3 13.58 -0.70 -6.91
CA THR A 3 12.97 -1.73 -6.06
C THR A 3 11.44 -1.65 -6.13
N GLY A 4 10.75 -2.72 -5.72
CA GLY A 4 9.28 -2.71 -5.64
C GLY A 4 8.76 -1.62 -4.72
N ASN A 5 9.41 -1.38 -3.58
CA ASN A 5 9.06 -0.28 -2.69
C ASN A 5 9.19 1.10 -3.35
N GLN A 6 10.25 1.35 -4.11
CA GLN A 6 10.45 2.60 -4.84
C GLN A 6 9.39 2.83 -5.91
N ILE A 7 9.09 1.78 -6.70
CA ILE A 7 8.03 1.84 -7.71
C ILE A 7 6.67 2.08 -7.03
N GLY A 8 6.37 1.35 -5.96
CA GLY A 8 5.12 1.52 -5.21
C GLY A 8 4.95 2.93 -4.66
N CYS A 9 6.00 3.54 -4.12
CA CYS A 9 5.96 4.94 -3.65
C CYS A 9 5.75 5.94 -4.79
N PHE A 10 6.44 5.72 -5.91
CA PHE A 10 6.28 6.55 -7.11
C PHE A 10 4.84 6.51 -7.64
N LEU A 11 4.26 5.31 -7.77
CA LEU A 11 2.88 5.11 -8.21
C LEU A 11 1.85 5.67 -7.21
N ALA A 12 2.02 5.41 -5.92
CA ALA A 12 1.13 5.90 -4.87
C ALA A 12 1.11 7.44 -4.86
N HIS A 13 2.29 8.07 -4.87
CA HIS A 13 2.40 9.53 -4.90
C HIS A 13 1.78 10.12 -6.17
N TYR A 14 2.08 9.55 -7.34
CA TYR A 14 1.51 9.98 -8.61
C TYR A 14 -0.02 9.89 -8.59
N ARG A 15 -0.57 8.75 -8.18
CA ARG A 15 -2.01 8.50 -8.11
C ARG A 15 -2.72 9.49 -7.19
N ILE A 16 -2.23 9.63 -5.95
CA ILE A 16 -2.82 10.54 -4.96
C ILE A 16 -2.74 11.99 -5.46
N SER A 17 -1.56 12.43 -5.90
CA SER A 17 -1.35 13.80 -6.39
C SER A 17 -2.23 14.12 -7.60
N THR A 18 -2.45 13.15 -8.49
CA THR A 18 -3.34 13.31 -9.64
C THR A 18 -4.78 13.46 -9.21
N LEU A 19 -5.27 12.64 -8.27
CA LEU A 19 -6.64 12.73 -7.76
C LEU A 19 -6.88 14.06 -7.01
N VAL A 20 -5.87 14.57 -6.29
CA VAL A 20 -5.93 15.89 -5.66
C VAL A 20 -5.98 17.00 -6.72
N ARG A 21 -5.11 16.96 -7.72
CA ARG A 21 -5.09 17.97 -8.81
C ARG A 21 -6.40 17.99 -9.62
N GLN A 22 -7.05 16.83 -9.77
CA GLN A 22 -8.36 16.72 -10.44
C GLN A 22 -9.53 17.11 -9.54
N GLY A 23 -9.32 17.50 -8.28
CA GLY A 23 -10.37 17.82 -7.34
C GLY A 23 -11.22 16.64 -6.87
N VAL A 24 -10.77 15.40 -7.14
CA VAL A 24 -11.43 14.17 -6.66
C VAL A 24 -11.19 13.98 -5.17
N LEU A 25 -9.93 14.15 -4.75
CA LEU A 25 -9.55 14.19 -3.33
C LEU A 25 -9.38 15.64 -2.89
N THR A 26 -10.03 15.97 -1.79
CA THR A 26 -9.99 17.30 -1.17
C THR A 26 -9.75 17.16 0.32
N SER A 27 -9.42 18.24 1.02
CA SER A 27 -9.29 18.24 2.50
C SER A 27 -10.57 17.81 3.23
N GLN A 28 -11.74 17.91 2.59
CA GLN A 28 -13.02 17.53 3.17
C GLN A 28 -13.32 16.03 3.06
N ASN A 29 -12.78 15.35 2.04
CA ASN A 29 -13.11 13.95 1.77
C ASN A 29 -11.91 12.98 1.83
N ALA A 30 -10.67 13.47 1.91
CA ALA A 30 -9.46 12.64 1.94
C ALA A 30 -9.48 11.60 3.07
N GLY A 31 -10.05 11.93 4.23
CA GLY A 31 -10.24 10.99 5.35
C GLY A 31 -11.22 9.84 5.06
N ARG A 32 -11.92 9.87 3.93
CA ARG A 32 -12.76 8.77 3.40
C ARG A 32 -12.08 8.00 2.27
N ALA A 33 -10.80 8.26 2.04
CA ALA A 33 -9.98 7.52 1.08
C ALA A 33 -8.90 6.74 1.81
N CYS A 34 -8.43 5.65 1.22
CA CYS A 34 -7.40 4.82 1.82
C CYS A 34 -6.34 4.38 0.82
N LEU A 35 -5.15 4.17 1.36
CA LEU A 35 -4.07 3.40 0.76
C LEU A 35 -3.93 2.11 1.58
N ILE A 36 -3.85 0.97 0.90
CA ILE A 36 -3.70 -0.35 1.55
C ILE A 36 -2.33 -0.92 1.20
N LYS A 37 -1.56 -1.32 2.20
CA LYS A 37 -0.25 -1.94 2.02
C LYS A 37 -0.05 -3.12 2.96
N THR A 38 0.92 -3.99 2.66
CA THR A 38 1.30 -5.03 3.61
C THR A 38 2.18 -4.47 4.73
N PHE A 39 2.24 -5.15 5.88
CA PHE A 39 3.10 -4.75 6.99
C PHE A 39 4.58 -4.66 6.61
N VAL A 40 5.04 -5.46 5.65
CA VAL A 40 6.44 -5.49 5.20
C VAL A 40 6.73 -4.50 4.07
N THR A 41 5.70 -3.86 3.51
CA THR A 41 5.86 -2.80 2.52
C THR A 41 6.30 -1.51 3.21
N THR A 42 7.14 -0.72 2.53
CA THR A 42 7.75 0.51 3.07
C THR A 42 6.78 1.46 3.76
N GLU A 43 7.17 2.01 4.89
CA GLU A 43 6.42 3.06 5.59
C GLU A 43 6.42 4.40 4.83
N LEU A 44 7.24 4.56 3.80
CA LEU A 44 7.17 5.73 2.93
C LEU A 44 5.80 5.86 2.24
N GLN A 45 5.16 4.75 1.86
CA GLN A 45 3.78 4.79 1.33
C GLN A 45 2.79 5.32 2.36
N ALA A 46 2.95 4.95 3.64
CA ALA A 46 2.14 5.48 4.72
C ALA A 46 2.39 6.98 4.94
N ALA A 47 3.65 7.41 4.94
CA ALA A 47 4.01 8.83 5.05
C ALA A 47 3.39 9.67 3.93
N ILE A 48 3.42 9.17 2.69
CA ILE A 48 2.78 9.81 1.54
C ILE A 48 1.26 9.91 1.78
N ALA A 49 0.58 8.81 2.07
CA ALA A 49 -0.87 8.80 2.26
C ALA A 49 -1.31 9.74 3.40
N ASN A 50 -0.64 9.69 4.54
CA ASN A 50 -0.91 10.53 5.71
C ASN A 50 -0.76 12.02 5.39
N LYS A 51 0.24 12.42 4.59
CA LYS A 51 0.44 13.81 4.19
C LYS A 51 -0.75 14.39 3.42
N PHE A 52 -1.42 13.55 2.65
CA PHE A 52 -2.63 13.92 1.92
C PHE A 52 -3.93 13.66 2.70
N GLY A 53 -3.85 13.23 3.95
CA GLY A 53 -5.00 13.00 4.82
C GLY A 53 -5.75 11.69 4.55
N LEU A 54 -5.15 10.74 3.80
CA LEU A 54 -5.74 9.43 3.56
C LEU A 54 -5.55 8.51 4.76
N LYS A 55 -6.45 7.55 4.92
CA LYS A 55 -6.25 6.41 5.82
C LYS A 55 -5.18 5.47 5.27
N VAL A 56 -4.36 4.92 6.16
CA VAL A 56 -3.44 3.84 5.84
C VAL A 56 -3.96 2.55 6.46
N VAL A 57 -4.09 1.51 5.65
CA VAL A 57 -4.55 0.20 6.09
C VAL A 57 -3.41 -0.79 5.84
N ASN A 58 -2.92 -1.40 6.92
CA ASN A 58 -1.93 -2.46 6.84
C ASN A 58 -2.63 -3.82 6.81
N THR A 59 -2.13 -4.73 5.97
CA THR A 59 -2.61 -6.11 5.87
C THR A 59 -1.46 -7.09 6.01
N LEU A 60 -1.77 -8.35 6.23
CA LEU A 60 -0.80 -9.43 6.10
C LEU A 60 -0.29 -9.50 4.65
N THR A 61 0.87 -10.14 4.46
CA THR A 61 1.47 -10.36 3.15
C THR A 61 0.58 -11.26 2.29
N GLY A 62 0.33 -10.81 1.08
CA GLY A 62 -0.50 -11.48 0.10
C GLY A 62 -1.66 -10.61 -0.36
N PHE A 63 -1.76 -10.41 -1.65
CA PHE A 63 -2.74 -9.49 -2.26
C PHE A 63 -4.20 -9.87 -1.96
N LYS A 64 -4.45 -11.14 -1.61
CA LYS A 64 -5.78 -11.61 -1.17
C LYS A 64 -6.34 -10.77 0.00
N TYR A 65 -5.49 -10.32 0.93
CA TYR A 65 -5.90 -9.51 2.07
C TYR A 65 -6.26 -8.07 1.66
N ILE A 66 -5.58 -7.54 0.65
CA ILE A 66 -5.96 -6.26 0.03
C ILE A 66 -7.31 -6.41 -0.66
N GLY A 67 -7.48 -7.48 -1.45
CA GLY A 67 -8.76 -7.79 -2.12
C GLY A 67 -9.91 -8.02 -1.14
N GLU A 68 -9.65 -8.64 0.01
CA GLU A 68 -10.62 -8.82 1.09
C GLU A 68 -11.08 -7.48 1.66
N LYS A 69 -10.16 -6.54 1.93
CA LYS A 69 -10.52 -5.18 2.38
C LYS A 69 -11.36 -4.42 1.35
N LEU A 70 -11.06 -4.57 0.06
CA LEU A 70 -11.90 -3.99 -0.98
C LEU A 70 -13.32 -4.53 -0.95
N ARG A 71 -13.47 -5.85 -0.75
CA ARG A 71 -14.78 -6.49 -0.60
C ARG A 71 -15.52 -6.01 0.64
N GLU A 72 -14.84 -5.91 1.78
CA GLU A 72 -15.43 -5.36 3.01
C GLU A 72 -15.97 -3.93 2.80
N TYR A 73 -15.21 -3.07 2.10
CA TYR A 73 -15.66 -1.70 1.82
C TYR A 73 -16.85 -1.65 0.87
N GLU A 74 -16.92 -2.55 -0.12
CA GLU A 74 -18.07 -2.72 -0.98
C GLU A 74 -19.30 -3.17 -0.16
N GLU A 75 -19.18 -4.22 0.64
CA GLU A 75 -20.25 -4.74 1.49
C GLU A 75 -20.76 -3.67 2.47
N GLN A 76 -19.86 -2.93 3.11
CA GLN A 76 -20.21 -1.80 3.98
C GLN A 76 -20.95 -0.68 3.24
N LEU A 77 -20.49 -0.35 2.03
CA LEU A 77 -21.18 0.65 1.19
C LEU A 77 -22.58 0.19 0.84
N MET A 78 -22.73 -1.07 0.43
CA MET A 78 -24.01 -1.63 0.00
C MET A 78 -24.98 -1.85 1.15
N SER A 79 -24.52 -2.08 2.37
CA SER A 79 -25.39 -2.21 3.55
C SER A 79 -26.19 -0.93 3.86
N THR A 80 -25.74 0.21 3.37
CA THR A 80 -26.40 1.52 3.51
C THR A 80 -27.06 1.99 2.21
N ALA A 81 -27.06 1.17 1.16
CA ALA A 81 -27.64 1.50 -0.13
C ALA A 81 -29.18 1.29 -0.13
N PRO A 82 -29.92 1.97 -1.04
CA PRO A 82 -31.33 1.70 -1.23
C PRO A 82 -31.60 0.23 -1.60
N PRO A 83 -32.74 -0.34 -1.20
CA PRO A 83 -33.13 -1.69 -1.61
C PRO A 83 -33.07 -1.88 -3.13
N GLY A 84 -32.46 -2.98 -3.57
CA GLY A 84 -32.32 -3.31 -5.01
C GLY A 84 -31.13 -2.65 -5.70
N ALA A 85 -30.32 -1.88 -4.99
CA ALA A 85 -29.07 -1.36 -5.54
C ALA A 85 -28.02 -2.48 -5.69
N GLU A 86 -27.34 -2.51 -6.84
CA GLU A 86 -26.26 -3.47 -7.13
C GLU A 86 -24.96 -2.72 -7.40
N TYR A 87 -23.90 -3.06 -6.67
CA TYR A 87 -22.58 -2.43 -6.84
C TYR A 87 -22.02 -2.61 -8.26
N GLY A 88 -22.25 -3.78 -8.86
CA GLY A 88 -21.81 -4.08 -10.22
C GLY A 88 -22.46 -3.22 -11.31
N ALA A 89 -23.65 -2.68 -11.04
CA ALA A 89 -24.37 -1.81 -11.97
C ALA A 89 -23.85 -0.36 -11.96
N LEU A 90 -23.13 0.05 -10.91
CA LEU A 90 -22.61 1.42 -10.80
C LEU A 90 -21.44 1.64 -11.76
N GLN A 91 -21.45 2.81 -12.39
CA GLN A 91 -20.32 3.27 -13.20
C GLN A 91 -19.13 3.64 -12.30
N PRO A 92 -17.88 3.60 -12.80
CA PRO A 92 -16.68 3.89 -11.98
C PRO A 92 -16.73 5.22 -11.22
N HIS A 93 -17.29 6.27 -11.84
CA HIS A 93 -17.43 7.57 -11.18
C HIS A 93 -18.50 7.58 -10.08
N GLU A 94 -19.56 6.77 -10.22
CA GLU A 94 -20.60 6.60 -9.20
C GLU A 94 -20.10 5.80 -8.02
N LYS A 95 -19.34 4.70 -8.25
CA LYS A 95 -18.66 3.93 -7.20
C LYS A 95 -17.76 4.85 -6.38
N ARG A 96 -16.92 5.62 -7.05
CA ARG A 96 -16.03 6.58 -6.41
C ARG A 96 -16.78 7.62 -5.59
N ALA A 97 -17.82 8.24 -6.15
CA ALA A 97 -18.63 9.22 -5.44
C ALA A 97 -19.32 8.62 -4.21
N ALA A 98 -19.84 7.41 -4.32
CA ALA A 98 -20.46 6.69 -3.21
C ALA A 98 -19.47 6.38 -2.09
N HIS A 99 -18.28 5.86 -2.42
CA HIS A 99 -17.23 5.59 -1.42
C HIS A 99 -16.73 6.86 -0.75
N LEU A 100 -16.49 7.94 -1.48
CA LEU A 100 -16.09 9.24 -0.91
C LEU A 100 -17.23 9.90 -0.11
N GLY A 101 -18.48 9.61 -0.42
CA GLY A 101 -19.65 10.14 0.30
C GLY A 101 -19.96 9.41 1.61
N ARG A 102 -19.97 8.08 1.62
CA ARG A 102 -20.46 7.25 2.73
C ARG A 102 -19.68 5.98 3.03
N GLY A 103 -18.62 5.69 2.26
CA GLY A 103 -17.78 4.51 2.41
C GLY A 103 -16.31 4.83 2.64
N CYS A 104 -15.44 3.99 2.07
CA CYS A 104 -13.99 4.18 2.02
C CYS A 104 -13.50 4.00 0.58
N PHE A 105 -13.01 5.07 -0.03
CA PHE A 105 -12.50 5.04 -1.39
C PHE A 105 -11.09 4.49 -1.44
N PHE A 106 -10.92 3.38 -2.11
CA PHE A 106 -9.60 2.79 -2.37
C PHE A 106 -8.85 3.60 -3.43
N VAL A 107 -7.68 4.10 -3.08
CA VAL A 107 -6.85 4.92 -3.98
C VAL A 107 -5.74 4.10 -4.59
N PHE A 108 -5.04 3.30 -3.78
CA PHE A 108 -3.89 2.51 -4.21
C PHE A 108 -3.61 1.39 -3.22
N GLY A 109 -3.16 0.25 -3.74
CA GLY A 109 -2.64 -0.86 -2.94
C GLY A 109 -1.34 -1.39 -3.50
N GLY A 110 -0.42 -1.79 -2.61
CA GLY A 110 0.88 -2.25 -3.04
C GLY A 110 1.57 -3.19 -2.08
N GLU A 111 2.39 -4.05 -2.66
CA GLU A 111 3.35 -4.93 -1.99
C GLU A 111 4.77 -4.58 -2.43
N GLU A 112 5.76 -4.85 -1.58
CA GLU A 112 7.18 -4.64 -1.89
C GLU A 112 7.69 -5.54 -3.03
N SER A 113 6.96 -6.63 -3.29
CA SER A 113 7.26 -7.64 -4.31
C SER A 113 6.70 -7.32 -5.69
N TYR A 114 6.59 -6.03 -6.05
CA TYR A 114 6.13 -5.53 -7.35
C TYR A 114 4.65 -5.79 -7.66
N GLY A 115 3.83 -6.07 -6.65
CA GLY A 115 2.38 -6.20 -6.78
C GLY A 115 1.70 -4.86 -6.53
N TYR A 116 0.94 -4.33 -7.50
CA TYR A 116 0.26 -3.04 -7.36
C TYR A 116 -1.16 -3.10 -7.91
N LEU A 117 -2.02 -2.26 -7.33
CA LEU A 117 -3.40 -2.06 -7.77
C LEU A 117 -3.77 -0.57 -7.61
N GLY A 118 -4.17 0.05 -8.70
CA GLY A 118 -4.58 1.46 -8.74
C GLY A 118 -6.09 1.69 -8.83
N THR A 119 -6.88 0.63 -8.97
CA THR A 119 -8.35 0.68 -9.08
C THR A 119 -8.97 -0.45 -8.28
N ASP A 120 -10.29 -0.45 -8.11
CA ASP A 120 -11.05 -1.51 -7.43
C ASP A 120 -11.79 -2.44 -8.41
N ASP A 121 -11.47 -2.37 -9.69
CA ASP A 121 -12.12 -3.17 -10.74
C ASP A 121 -11.77 -4.66 -10.66
N VAL A 122 -10.58 -4.96 -10.11
CA VAL A 122 -10.11 -6.33 -9.85
C VAL A 122 -9.73 -6.49 -8.37
N ARG A 123 -9.69 -7.74 -7.89
CA ARG A 123 -9.41 -8.07 -6.48
C ARG A 123 -8.00 -8.63 -6.27
N ASP A 124 -7.13 -8.46 -7.23
CA ASP A 124 -5.73 -8.84 -7.19
C ASP A 124 -4.89 -7.76 -7.90
N LYS A 125 -3.59 -7.87 -7.82
CA LYS A 125 -2.64 -7.00 -8.52
C LYS A 125 -2.90 -6.96 -10.02
N ASP A 126 -2.85 -5.76 -10.57
CA ASP A 126 -3.03 -5.51 -12.00
C ASP A 126 -1.74 -4.92 -12.59
N ALA A 127 -0.96 -5.80 -13.20
CA ALA A 127 0.31 -5.42 -13.82
C ALA A 127 0.11 -4.50 -15.02
N ASN A 128 -0.94 -4.70 -15.83
CA ASN A 128 -1.20 -3.91 -17.02
C ASN A 128 -1.60 -2.47 -16.66
N ALA A 129 -2.56 -2.31 -15.74
CA ALA A 129 -2.96 -0.99 -15.26
C ALA A 129 -1.80 -0.29 -14.53
N SER A 130 -1.00 -1.03 -13.75
CA SER A 130 0.17 -0.49 -13.06
C SER A 130 1.26 -0.03 -14.02
N ALA A 131 1.52 -0.77 -15.09
CA ALA A 131 2.47 -0.40 -16.13
C ALA A 131 2.01 0.86 -16.89
N LEU A 132 0.72 0.95 -17.22
CA LEU A 132 0.15 2.14 -17.83
C LEU A 132 0.27 3.36 -16.92
N MET A 133 -0.08 3.22 -15.64
CA MET A 133 0.06 4.29 -14.65
C MET A 133 1.52 4.72 -14.47
N PHE A 134 2.47 3.77 -14.50
CA PHE A 134 3.90 4.06 -14.45
C PHE A 134 4.35 4.85 -15.68
N ALA A 135 3.91 4.45 -16.89
CA ALA A 135 4.22 5.16 -18.13
C ALA A 135 3.66 6.60 -18.13
N GLU A 136 2.41 6.79 -17.65
CA GLU A 136 1.81 8.12 -17.46
C GLU A 136 2.62 8.97 -16.49
N ALA A 137 2.99 8.41 -15.34
CA ALA A 137 3.78 9.10 -14.33
C ALA A 137 5.16 9.51 -14.85
N MET A 138 5.82 8.62 -15.61
CA MET A 138 7.06 8.92 -16.31
C MET A 138 6.91 10.04 -17.34
N ALA A 139 5.87 9.99 -18.16
CA ALA A 139 5.57 11.03 -19.15
C ALA A 139 5.35 12.39 -18.47
N GLY A 140 4.61 12.40 -17.35
CA GLY A 140 4.38 13.59 -16.54
C GLY A 140 5.66 14.17 -15.91
N ALA A 141 6.56 13.31 -15.43
CA ALA A 141 7.88 13.71 -14.93
C ALA A 141 8.75 14.30 -16.04
N ARG A 142 8.80 13.60 -17.19
CA ARG A 142 9.58 14.03 -18.36
C ARG A 142 9.09 15.37 -18.92
N ALA A 143 7.77 15.62 -18.93
CA ALA A 143 7.21 16.91 -19.34
C ALA A 143 7.64 18.06 -18.42
N GLN A 144 8.04 17.77 -17.19
CA GLN A 144 8.62 18.71 -16.22
C GLN A 144 10.15 18.76 -16.28
N GLY A 145 10.78 18.07 -17.22
CA GLY A 145 12.24 18.01 -17.38
C GLY A 145 12.97 17.19 -16.31
N ILE A 146 12.28 16.30 -15.59
CA ILE A 146 12.86 15.48 -14.53
C ILE A 146 12.80 13.99 -14.86
N SER A 147 13.79 13.24 -14.40
CA SER A 147 13.82 11.79 -14.49
C SER A 147 12.97 11.14 -13.38
N VAL A 148 12.75 9.83 -13.46
CA VAL A 148 12.11 9.06 -12.37
C VAL A 148 12.96 9.08 -11.10
N SER A 149 14.30 9.08 -11.22
CA SER A 149 15.21 9.22 -10.07
C SER A 149 15.02 10.57 -9.40
N ASP A 150 15.00 11.67 -10.16
CA ASP A 150 14.79 13.00 -9.60
C ASP A 150 13.40 13.13 -8.94
N TYR A 151 12.41 12.44 -9.49
CA TYR A 151 11.08 12.38 -8.88
C TYR A 151 11.11 11.65 -7.53
N LEU A 152 11.82 10.52 -7.44
CA LEU A 152 12.00 9.79 -6.18
C LEU A 152 12.79 10.62 -5.16
N ASP A 153 13.83 11.32 -5.59
CA ASP A 153 14.59 12.23 -4.72
C ASP A 153 13.70 13.35 -4.17
N LYS A 154 12.77 13.87 -4.97
CA LYS A 154 11.74 14.80 -4.48
C LYS A 154 10.82 14.17 -3.45
N ILE A 155 10.37 12.92 -3.66
CA ILE A 155 9.57 12.18 -2.67
C ILE A 155 10.38 12.07 -1.36
N TYR A 156 11.63 11.62 -1.42
CA TYR A 156 12.48 11.50 -0.23
C TYR A 156 12.70 12.84 0.47
N SER A 157 12.87 13.93 -0.27
CA SER A 157 13.05 15.26 0.33
C SER A 157 11.82 15.77 1.07
N ILE A 158 10.62 15.36 0.66
CA ILE A 158 9.35 15.81 1.24
C ILE A 158 8.91 14.90 2.40
N PHE A 159 9.07 13.58 2.25
CA PHE A 159 8.50 12.57 3.15
C PHE A 159 9.55 11.88 4.03
N GLY A 160 10.85 12.11 3.80
CA GLY A 160 11.95 11.41 4.45
C GLY A 160 12.48 10.24 3.64
N PHE A 161 13.71 9.81 3.97
CA PHE A 161 14.35 8.65 3.36
C PHE A 161 14.01 7.40 4.14
N TYR A 162 13.47 6.40 3.46
CA TYR A 162 13.14 5.09 4.00
C TYR A 162 14.00 4.04 3.33
N TRP A 163 14.60 3.18 4.12
CA TRP A 163 15.43 2.08 3.64
C TRP A 163 15.02 0.77 4.30
N GLU A 164 14.65 -0.17 3.48
CA GLU A 164 14.25 -1.50 3.90
C GLU A 164 15.29 -2.53 3.46
N LYS A 165 15.55 -3.51 4.32
CA LYS A 165 16.40 -4.64 4.01
C LYS A 165 15.77 -5.93 4.48
N LEU A 166 15.58 -6.86 3.55
CA LEU A 166 15.13 -8.22 3.86
C LEU A 166 16.30 -9.04 4.41
N GLY A 167 16.13 -9.58 5.63
CA GLY A 167 16.96 -10.67 6.13
C GLY A 167 16.29 -11.99 5.78
N GLN A 168 17.04 -12.89 5.12
CA GLN A 168 16.51 -14.20 4.74
C GLN A 168 17.45 -15.30 5.28
N ILE A 169 16.84 -16.30 5.92
CA ILE A 169 17.52 -17.51 6.39
C ILE A 169 16.78 -18.70 5.76
N VAL A 170 17.52 -19.50 4.99
CA VAL A 170 17.01 -20.73 4.37
C VAL A 170 17.69 -21.91 5.03
N LEU A 171 16.91 -22.81 5.62
CA LEU A 171 17.37 -24.05 6.24
C LEU A 171 16.52 -25.20 5.72
N GLU A 172 17.16 -26.25 5.24
CA GLU A 172 16.50 -27.38 4.61
C GLU A 172 16.20 -28.52 5.60
N GLY A 173 15.20 -29.34 5.24
CA GLY A 173 14.80 -30.54 5.96
C GLY A 173 14.13 -30.29 7.32
N ALA A 174 13.77 -31.38 8.00
CA ALA A 174 13.04 -31.32 9.26
C ALA A 174 13.84 -30.64 10.38
N GLU A 175 15.15 -30.82 10.42
CA GLU A 175 16.04 -30.14 11.38
C GLU A 175 16.08 -28.64 11.11
N GLY A 176 16.12 -28.23 9.84
CA GLY A 176 16.05 -26.83 9.42
C GLY A 176 14.76 -26.17 9.84
N SER A 177 13.62 -26.83 9.64
CA SER A 177 12.31 -26.35 10.08
C SER A 177 12.25 -26.16 11.60
N ALA A 178 12.77 -27.12 12.37
CA ALA A 178 12.84 -27.02 13.82
C ALA A 178 13.75 -25.85 14.29
N LYS A 179 14.85 -25.58 13.58
CA LYS A 179 15.70 -24.43 13.87
C LYS A 179 15.00 -23.10 13.58
N ILE A 180 14.25 -23.00 12.47
CA ILE A 180 13.45 -21.82 12.13
C ILE A 180 12.40 -21.55 13.22
N SER A 181 11.67 -22.57 13.67
CA SER A 181 10.69 -22.45 14.76
C SER A 181 11.33 -21.88 16.03
N ARG A 182 12.47 -22.44 16.46
CA ARG A 182 13.20 -21.94 17.63
C ARG A 182 13.70 -20.50 17.47
N LEU A 183 14.13 -20.11 16.25
CA LEU A 183 14.51 -18.73 15.96
C LEU A 183 13.32 -17.78 16.12
N LEU A 184 12.16 -18.12 15.57
CA LEU A 184 10.95 -17.32 15.70
C LEU A 184 10.52 -17.19 17.16
N GLU A 185 10.52 -18.29 17.93
CA GLU A 185 10.21 -18.28 19.37
C GLU A 185 11.20 -17.40 20.14
N SER A 186 12.49 -17.45 19.79
CA SER A 186 13.52 -16.62 20.39
C SER A 186 13.28 -15.14 20.13
N TYR A 187 12.96 -14.75 18.88
CA TYR A 187 12.64 -13.35 18.54
C TYR A 187 11.36 -12.86 19.20
N MET A 188 10.36 -13.74 19.36
CA MET A 188 9.11 -13.40 20.06
C MET A 188 9.32 -13.21 21.56
N SER A 189 10.18 -14.01 22.19
CA SER A 189 10.42 -13.96 23.63
C SER A 189 11.47 -12.91 24.03
N LYS A 190 12.47 -12.71 23.18
CA LYS A 190 13.60 -11.78 23.40
C LYS A 190 13.92 -11.07 22.09
N PRO A 191 13.14 -10.04 21.71
CA PRO A 191 13.42 -9.28 20.51
C PRO A 191 14.81 -8.64 20.56
N PRO A 192 15.50 -8.53 19.41
CA PRO A 192 16.85 -7.94 19.38
C PRO A 192 16.79 -6.46 19.78
N VAL A 193 17.74 -6.03 20.58
CA VAL A 193 17.88 -4.61 20.97
C VAL A 193 18.76 -3.82 20.01
N ALA A 194 19.51 -4.52 19.16
CA ALA A 194 20.36 -3.94 18.11
C ALA A 194 20.54 -4.93 16.95
N ILE A 195 20.77 -4.41 15.76
CA ILE A 195 21.15 -5.15 14.55
C ILE A 195 22.49 -4.56 14.08
N GLY A 196 23.58 -5.28 14.31
CA GLY A 196 24.92 -4.72 14.18
C GLY A 196 25.11 -3.53 15.13
N GLU A 197 25.47 -2.37 14.60
CA GLU A 197 25.64 -1.12 15.37
C GLU A 197 24.34 -0.30 15.47
N ILE A 198 23.27 -0.71 14.79
CA ILE A 198 21.99 0.02 14.73
C ILE A 198 21.11 -0.42 15.89
N LYS A 199 20.72 0.54 16.75
CA LYS A 199 19.77 0.30 17.84
C LYS A 199 18.38 0.01 17.27
N VAL A 200 17.71 -1.03 17.80
CA VAL A 200 16.32 -1.32 17.50
C VAL A 200 15.42 -0.43 18.36
N GLU A 201 14.61 0.39 17.73
CA GLU A 201 13.63 1.25 18.42
C GLU A 201 12.30 0.52 18.65
N ARG A 202 11.88 -0.32 17.68
CA ARG A 202 10.61 -1.04 17.74
C ARG A 202 10.75 -2.41 17.10
N CYS A 203 10.12 -3.40 17.70
CA CYS A 203 9.97 -4.74 17.16
C CYS A 203 8.47 -5.08 17.13
N GLU A 204 7.95 -5.46 15.98
CA GLU A 204 6.55 -5.79 15.76
C GLU A 204 6.42 -7.26 15.37
N ASN A 205 5.42 -7.95 15.91
CA ASN A 205 5.13 -9.34 15.59
C ASN A 205 3.70 -9.46 15.05
N PHE A 206 3.59 -9.64 13.76
CA PHE A 206 2.31 -9.75 13.05
C PHE A 206 1.72 -11.17 13.07
N ALA A 207 2.39 -12.16 13.68
CA ALA A 207 1.86 -13.53 13.78
C ALA A 207 0.62 -13.64 14.69
N LYS A 208 0.36 -12.65 15.53
CA LYS A 208 -0.76 -12.60 16.47
C LYS A 208 -1.84 -11.59 16.08
N ASP A 209 -1.62 -10.81 15.05
CA ASP A 209 -2.63 -9.87 14.56
C ASP A 209 -3.69 -10.67 13.76
N THR A 210 -4.70 -11.10 14.48
CA THR A 210 -5.99 -11.43 13.88
C THR A 210 -6.60 -10.10 13.46
N LEU A 211 -6.70 -9.88 12.16
CA LEU A 211 -7.44 -8.79 11.55
C LEU A 211 -8.91 -8.81 11.98
#